data_bb651c88661fe664adc81be55f6f4f2a
#
_entry.id   bb651c88661fe664adc81be55f6f4f2a
#
_cell.length_a   1.000
_cell.length_b   1.000
_cell.length_c   1.000
_cell.angle_alpha   90.00
_cell.angle_beta   90.00
_cell.angle_gamma   90.00
#
_symmetry.space_group_name_H-M   'P 1'
#
loop_
_entity.id
_entity.type
_entity.pdbx_description
1 polymer ?
#
loop_
_entity_poly.entity_id
_entity_poly.type
_entity_poly.pdbx_seq_one_letter_code
_entity_poly.pdbx_strand_id
1 'polypeptide(L)'
;MADDIAATTTAGEDEQRLHELGYAQELMRRMSGFSNFAVSFTIISILSGCLTLFYFGMDEGGPAIIVWGWPIVGIMTLLVGLSMAEVCSSFPTAGGLYYWAAKLAPRNGPAWSWFTGWFNFLGQVAVTAGIDFGAAFFINFLFSLWFNFNTTTHWHTILIYAIVLFVHGLMNQFGIR
;
A
#
# COMPACT_ATOMS: atom_id res chain seq x y z
N MET A 1 -4.97 29.24 8.56
CA MET A 1 -5.44 29.55 9.93
C MET A 1 -6.64 28.71 10.36
N ALA A 2 -7.74 28.60 9.58
CA ALA A 2 -8.85 27.70 9.91
C ALA A 2 -8.45 26.22 9.81
N ASP A 3 -7.67 25.85 8.80
CA ASP A 3 -7.16 24.47 8.61
C ASP A 3 -6.13 24.06 9.68
N ASP A 4 -5.34 25.04 10.19
CA ASP A 4 -4.40 24.76 11.29
C ASP A 4 -5.11 24.55 12.62
N ILE A 5 -6.20 25.27 12.86
CA ILE A 5 -7.01 25.09 14.08
C ILE A 5 -7.76 23.76 14.04
N ALA A 6 -8.30 23.36 12.89
CA ALA A 6 -8.96 22.07 12.72
C ALA A 6 -7.96 20.91 12.91
N ALA A 7 -6.75 21.02 12.36
CA ALA A 7 -5.72 20.02 12.50
C ALA A 7 -5.21 19.87 13.95
N THR A 8 -5.13 20.95 14.70
CA THR A 8 -4.73 20.92 16.13
C THR A 8 -5.82 20.35 17.03
N THR A 9 -7.11 20.61 16.73
CA THR A 9 -8.24 20.05 17.49
C THR A 9 -8.35 18.55 17.30
N THR A 10 -8.28 18.08 16.06
CA THR A 10 -8.35 16.63 15.76
C THR A 10 -7.13 15.86 16.30
N ALA A 11 -5.94 16.49 16.32
CA ALA A 11 -4.75 15.87 16.94
C ALA A 11 -4.90 15.67 18.44
N GLY A 12 -5.52 16.63 19.15
CA GLY A 12 -5.80 16.52 20.57
C GLY A 12 -6.85 15.45 20.90
N GLU A 13 -7.90 15.35 20.10
CA GLU A 13 -8.92 14.31 20.25
C GLU A 13 -8.38 12.90 20.04
N ASP A 14 -7.53 12.72 19.06
CA ASP A 14 -6.87 11.44 18.80
C ASP A 14 -5.87 11.05 19.90
N GLU A 15 -5.15 12.02 20.46
CA GLU A 15 -4.26 11.79 21.61
C GLU A 15 -5.04 11.35 22.84
N GLN A 16 -6.14 12.02 23.11
CA GLN A 16 -7.03 11.63 24.20
C GLN A 16 -7.60 10.23 23.99
N ARG A 17 -7.99 9.91 22.75
CA ARG A 17 -8.48 8.58 22.40
C ARG A 17 -7.41 7.50 22.57
N LEU A 18 -6.16 7.76 22.20
CA LEU A 18 -5.05 6.85 22.42
C LEU A 18 -4.81 6.60 23.92
N HIS A 19 -4.88 7.65 24.75
CA HIS A 19 -4.76 7.50 26.20
C HIS A 19 -5.90 6.65 26.79
N GLU A 20 -7.14 6.82 26.33
CA GLU A 20 -8.27 5.97 26.73
C GLU A 20 -8.05 4.50 26.36
N LEU A 21 -7.37 4.24 25.26
CA LEU A 21 -7.01 2.89 24.80
C LEU A 21 -5.77 2.33 25.52
N GLY A 22 -5.13 3.12 26.40
CA GLY A 22 -3.95 2.72 27.16
C GLY A 22 -2.61 2.90 26.44
N TYR A 23 -2.58 3.70 25.37
CA TYR A 23 -1.38 3.98 24.58
C TYR A 23 -0.92 5.43 24.75
N ALA A 24 0.42 5.63 24.80
CA ALA A 24 1.00 6.96 24.71
C ALA A 24 1.18 7.39 23.25
N GLN A 25 1.08 8.70 22.99
CA GLN A 25 1.38 9.26 21.68
C GLN A 25 2.90 9.33 21.49
N GLU A 26 3.48 8.32 20.83
CA GLU A 26 4.93 8.27 20.54
C GLU A 26 5.27 8.74 19.13
N LEU A 27 4.34 8.59 18.19
CA LEU A 27 4.56 8.95 16.79
C LEU A 27 4.32 10.44 16.55
N MET A 28 5.29 11.10 15.92
CA MET A 28 5.12 12.51 15.51
C MET A 28 4.19 12.63 14.33
N ARG A 29 3.04 13.29 14.52
CA ARG A 29 2.06 13.57 13.48
C ARG A 29 2.45 14.84 12.71
N ARG A 30 3.32 14.70 11.72
CA ARG A 30 3.80 15.83 10.89
C ARG A 30 3.24 15.83 9.47
N MET A 31 2.56 14.76 9.05
CA MET A 31 2.03 14.65 7.70
C MET A 31 0.73 15.43 7.58
N SER A 32 0.67 16.34 6.59
CA SER A 32 -0.59 16.98 6.19
C SER A 32 -1.51 15.97 5.48
N GLY A 33 -2.81 16.29 5.40
CA GLY A 33 -3.77 15.47 4.67
C GLY A 33 -3.36 15.21 3.22
N PHE A 34 -2.82 16.23 2.54
CA PHE A 34 -2.30 16.08 1.18
C PHE A 34 -1.09 15.15 1.10
N SER A 35 -0.13 15.28 2.04
CA SER A 35 1.04 14.39 2.09
C SER A 35 0.65 12.95 2.33
N ASN A 36 -0.30 12.70 3.23
CA ASN A 36 -0.83 11.37 3.51
C ASN A 36 -1.54 10.78 2.29
N PHE A 37 -2.36 11.58 1.61
CA PHE A 37 -3.00 11.19 0.35
C PHE A 37 -1.95 10.85 -0.73
N ALA A 38 -0.94 11.70 -0.91
CA ALA A 38 0.10 11.51 -1.93
C ALA A 38 0.91 10.21 -1.69
N VAL A 39 1.29 9.93 -0.45
CA VAL A 39 1.97 8.67 -0.09
C VAL A 39 1.08 7.46 -0.37
N SER A 40 -0.19 7.50 0.07
CA SER A 40 -1.14 6.43 -0.17
C SER A 40 -1.39 6.18 -1.67
N PHE A 41 -1.50 7.26 -2.46
CA PHE A 41 -1.65 7.19 -3.90
C PHE A 41 -0.43 6.57 -4.59
N THR A 42 0.78 6.89 -4.11
CA THR A 42 2.03 6.31 -4.63
C THR A 42 2.11 4.81 -4.35
N ILE A 43 1.66 4.36 -3.18
CA ILE A 43 1.66 2.94 -2.79
C ILE A 43 0.75 2.10 -3.71
N ILE A 44 -0.37 2.65 -4.19
CA ILE A 44 -1.30 1.96 -5.11
C ILE A 44 -0.60 1.58 -6.42
N SER A 45 0.44 2.33 -6.82
CA SER A 45 1.27 2.03 -8.00
C SER A 45 0.45 1.77 -9.27
N ILE A 46 -0.45 2.71 -9.61
CA ILE A 46 -1.44 2.59 -10.68
C ILE A 46 -0.80 2.15 -12.01
N LEU A 47 0.33 2.75 -12.38
CA LEU A 47 1.00 2.44 -13.64
C LEU A 47 1.55 1.01 -13.65
N SER A 48 2.23 0.59 -12.60
CA SER A 48 2.81 -0.75 -12.52
C SER A 48 1.73 -1.83 -12.50
N GLY A 49 0.74 -1.70 -11.60
CA GLY A 49 -0.34 -2.68 -11.47
C GLY A 49 -1.20 -2.80 -12.72
N CYS A 50 -1.62 -1.65 -13.29
CA CYS A 50 -2.45 -1.62 -14.49
C CYS A 50 -1.71 -2.18 -15.71
N LEU A 51 -0.48 -1.74 -15.97
CA LEU A 51 0.25 -2.14 -17.17
C LEU A 51 0.69 -3.60 -17.14
N THR A 52 1.13 -4.12 -16.01
CA THR A 52 1.61 -5.49 -15.89
C THR A 52 0.49 -6.53 -15.96
N LEU A 53 -0.72 -6.18 -15.52
CA LEU A 53 -1.87 -7.09 -15.49
C LEU A 53 -2.92 -6.82 -16.58
N PHE A 54 -2.70 -5.80 -17.42
CA PHE A 54 -3.66 -5.43 -18.45
C PHE A 54 -3.94 -6.56 -19.42
N TYR A 55 -2.88 -7.25 -19.88
CA TYR A 55 -3.01 -8.36 -20.83
C TYR A 55 -3.86 -9.50 -20.25
N PHE A 56 -3.73 -9.77 -18.96
CA PHE A 56 -4.50 -10.81 -18.27
C PHE A 56 -6.01 -10.51 -18.33
N GLY A 57 -6.40 -9.26 -18.03
CA GLY A 57 -7.79 -8.84 -18.15
C GLY A 57 -8.32 -8.92 -19.61
N MET A 58 -7.46 -8.62 -20.58
CA MET A 58 -7.81 -8.73 -21.99
C MET A 58 -7.99 -10.18 -22.46
N ASP A 59 -7.14 -11.09 -21.98
CA ASP A 59 -7.22 -12.52 -22.33
C ASP A 59 -8.45 -13.20 -21.73
N GLU A 60 -8.79 -12.87 -20.46
CA GLU A 60 -9.88 -13.52 -19.75
C GLU A 60 -11.28 -13.04 -20.17
N GLY A 61 -11.43 -11.81 -20.59
CA GLY A 61 -12.76 -11.30 -20.94
C GLY A 61 -12.79 -10.09 -21.86
N GLY A 62 -11.66 -9.78 -22.45
CA GLY A 62 -11.53 -8.73 -23.45
C GLY A 62 -11.84 -7.32 -22.94
N PRO A 63 -12.16 -6.39 -23.87
CA PRO A 63 -12.41 -4.99 -23.53
C PRO A 63 -13.54 -4.78 -22.53
N ALA A 64 -14.52 -5.68 -22.47
CA ALA A 64 -15.66 -5.56 -21.56
C ALA A 64 -15.22 -5.65 -20.08
N ILE A 65 -14.31 -6.57 -19.75
CA ILE A 65 -13.76 -6.67 -18.38
C ILE A 65 -12.96 -5.41 -18.03
N ILE A 66 -12.18 -4.88 -18.95
CA ILE A 66 -11.41 -3.67 -18.70
C ILE A 66 -12.32 -2.46 -18.47
N VAL A 67 -13.33 -2.27 -19.30
CA VAL A 67 -14.21 -1.09 -19.24
C VAL A 67 -15.16 -1.15 -18.05
N TRP A 68 -15.77 -2.31 -17.75
CA TRP A 68 -16.76 -2.44 -16.69
C TRP A 68 -16.19 -2.95 -15.36
N GLY A 69 -15.15 -3.77 -15.43
CA GLY A 69 -14.51 -4.31 -14.22
C GLY A 69 -13.92 -3.22 -13.34
N TRP A 70 -13.24 -2.24 -13.92
CA TRP A 70 -12.64 -1.13 -13.16
C TRP A 70 -13.65 -0.32 -12.36
N PRO A 71 -14.75 0.23 -12.94
CA PRO A 71 -15.75 0.95 -12.16
C PRO A 71 -16.42 0.09 -11.09
N ILE A 72 -16.77 -1.15 -11.41
CA ILE A 72 -17.44 -2.05 -10.46
C ILE A 72 -16.52 -2.35 -9.27
N VAL A 73 -15.29 -2.79 -9.53
CA VAL A 73 -14.32 -3.09 -8.47
C VAL A 73 -13.96 -1.81 -7.72
N GLY A 74 -13.82 -0.67 -8.40
CA GLY A 74 -13.55 0.62 -7.80
C GLY A 74 -14.63 1.03 -6.79
N ILE A 75 -15.89 0.88 -7.14
CA ILE A 75 -17.02 1.17 -6.22
C ILE A 75 -16.98 0.22 -5.01
N MET A 76 -16.79 -1.08 -5.23
CA MET A 76 -16.71 -2.07 -4.15
C MET A 76 -15.54 -1.75 -3.19
N THR A 77 -14.37 -1.41 -3.75
CA THR A 77 -13.19 -1.03 -2.96
C THR A 77 -13.42 0.26 -2.19
N LEU A 78 -14.12 1.24 -2.79
CA LEU A 78 -14.49 2.48 -2.12
C LEU A 78 -15.38 2.23 -0.91
N LEU A 79 -16.39 1.35 -1.02
CA LEU A 79 -17.26 1.00 0.10
C LEU A 79 -16.47 0.36 1.25
N VAL A 80 -15.56 -0.55 0.93
CA VAL A 80 -14.65 -1.14 1.94
C VAL A 80 -13.76 -0.06 2.56
N GLY A 81 -13.18 0.83 1.74
CA GLY A 81 -12.34 1.93 2.20
C GLY A 81 -13.07 2.88 3.16
N LEU A 82 -14.32 3.23 2.88
CA LEU A 82 -15.15 4.07 3.76
C LEU A 82 -15.38 3.39 5.12
N SER A 83 -15.70 2.09 5.12
CA SER A 83 -15.86 1.33 6.37
C SER A 83 -14.54 1.24 7.16
N MET A 84 -13.41 1.07 6.48
CA MET A 84 -12.09 1.07 7.13
C MET A 84 -11.72 2.46 7.69
N ALA A 85 -12.12 3.54 7.02
CA ALA A 85 -11.89 4.90 7.51
C ALA A 85 -12.63 5.15 8.84
N GLU A 86 -13.86 4.65 9.00
CA GLU A 86 -14.61 4.71 10.23
C GLU A 86 -13.92 3.94 11.36
N VAL A 87 -13.44 2.74 11.09
CA VAL A 87 -12.68 1.95 12.07
C VAL A 87 -11.36 2.64 12.43
N CYS A 88 -10.67 3.22 11.45
CA CYS A 88 -9.42 3.96 11.67
C CYS A 88 -9.63 5.17 12.59
N SER A 89 -10.71 5.90 12.43
CA SER A 89 -11.04 7.03 13.31
C SER A 89 -11.37 6.59 14.73
N SER A 90 -11.99 5.40 14.89
CA SER A 90 -12.32 4.84 16.19
C SER A 90 -11.12 4.27 16.94
N PHE A 91 -10.12 3.77 16.20
CA PHE A 91 -8.91 3.14 16.73
C PHE A 91 -7.65 3.67 16.02
N PRO A 92 -7.22 4.91 16.33
CA PRO A 92 -6.09 5.56 15.62
C PRO A 92 -4.73 5.04 16.10
N THR A 93 -4.57 3.71 16.16
CA THR A 93 -3.35 3.06 16.64
C THR A 93 -2.39 2.70 15.50
N ALA A 94 -1.09 2.69 15.77
CA ALA A 94 -0.07 2.28 14.82
C ALA A 94 -0.19 0.81 14.37
N GLY A 95 -0.89 -0.02 15.14
CA GLY A 95 -1.13 -1.43 14.80
C GLY A 95 -2.07 -1.64 13.62
N GLY A 96 -2.85 -0.64 13.21
CA GLY A 96 -3.75 -0.69 12.06
C GLY A 96 -4.62 -1.94 12.05
N LEU A 97 -4.70 -2.62 10.91
CA LEU A 97 -5.53 -3.82 10.70
C LEU A 97 -5.33 -4.93 11.75
N TYR A 98 -4.10 -5.11 12.18
CA TYR A 98 -3.76 -6.10 13.21
C TYR A 98 -4.48 -5.80 14.53
N TYR A 99 -4.42 -4.55 14.98
CA TYR A 99 -5.07 -4.10 16.20
C TYR A 99 -6.61 -4.13 16.07
N TRP A 100 -7.13 -3.65 14.94
CA TRP A 100 -8.57 -3.62 14.68
C TRP A 100 -9.17 -5.03 14.69
N ALA A 101 -8.49 -6.00 14.07
CA ALA A 101 -8.93 -7.39 14.08
C ALA A 101 -9.04 -7.95 15.51
N ALA A 102 -8.10 -7.60 16.40
CA ALA A 102 -8.14 -8.01 17.80
C ALA A 102 -9.32 -7.40 18.55
N LYS A 103 -9.61 -6.11 18.32
CA LYS A 103 -10.64 -5.36 19.07
C LYS A 103 -12.05 -5.58 18.56
N LEU A 104 -12.23 -5.74 17.26
CA LEU A 104 -13.55 -5.95 16.65
C LEU A 104 -14.03 -7.40 16.74
N ALA A 105 -13.14 -8.36 16.94
CA ALA A 105 -13.53 -9.76 17.05
C ALA A 105 -14.29 -10.03 18.34
N PRO A 106 -15.53 -10.56 18.28
CA PRO A 106 -16.35 -10.83 19.48
C PRO A 106 -15.78 -11.97 20.34
N ARG A 107 -15.00 -12.87 19.74
CA ARG A 107 -14.33 -14.00 20.41
C ARG A 107 -12.97 -14.23 19.73
N ASN A 108 -11.98 -14.70 20.52
CA ASN A 108 -10.64 -15.03 20.00
C ASN A 108 -9.92 -13.88 19.28
N GLY A 109 -10.00 -12.64 19.78
CA GLY A 109 -9.31 -11.49 19.24
C GLY A 109 -7.84 -11.73 18.89
N PRO A 110 -7.03 -12.36 19.78
CA PRO A 110 -5.63 -12.66 19.48
C PRO A 110 -5.43 -13.56 18.25
N ALA A 111 -6.28 -14.55 18.03
CA ALA A 111 -6.19 -15.42 16.86
C ALA A 111 -6.51 -14.66 15.57
N TRP A 112 -7.59 -13.86 15.56
CA TRP A 112 -7.93 -13.01 14.41
C TRP A 112 -6.84 -12.01 14.10
N SER A 113 -6.27 -11.37 15.12
CA SER A 113 -5.14 -10.47 14.98
C SER A 113 -3.93 -11.16 14.36
N TRP A 114 -3.59 -12.37 14.82
CA TRP A 114 -2.48 -13.15 14.31
C TRP A 114 -2.67 -13.50 12.82
N PHE A 115 -3.83 -14.02 12.44
CA PHE A 115 -4.13 -14.31 11.03
C PHE A 115 -4.08 -13.05 10.16
N THR A 116 -4.71 -11.96 10.60
CA THR A 116 -4.71 -10.70 9.87
C THR A 116 -3.28 -10.17 9.68
N GLY A 117 -2.45 -10.23 10.73
CA GLY A 117 -1.06 -9.82 10.67
C GLY A 117 -0.26 -10.62 9.63
N TRP A 118 -0.37 -11.95 9.66
CA TRP A 118 0.33 -12.80 8.71
C TRP A 118 -0.14 -12.62 7.27
N PHE A 119 -1.45 -12.56 7.03
CA PHE A 119 -1.98 -12.32 5.69
C PHE A 119 -1.58 -10.94 5.16
N ASN A 120 -1.62 -9.91 5.99
CA ASN A 120 -1.16 -8.58 5.61
C ASN A 120 0.35 -8.57 5.29
N PHE A 121 1.16 -9.23 6.11
CA PHE A 121 2.61 -9.34 5.87
C PHE A 121 2.90 -10.05 4.54
N LEU A 122 2.30 -11.21 4.30
CA LEU A 122 2.46 -11.95 3.04
C LEU A 122 1.97 -11.13 1.84
N GLY A 123 0.85 -10.42 2.00
CA GLY A 123 0.33 -9.50 0.99
C GLY A 123 1.32 -8.39 0.64
N GLN A 124 1.94 -7.76 1.64
CA GLN A 124 2.95 -6.72 1.44
C GLN A 124 4.20 -7.25 0.73
N VAL A 125 4.68 -8.44 1.11
CA VAL A 125 5.81 -9.09 0.42
C VAL A 125 5.46 -9.36 -1.05
N ALA A 126 4.28 -9.92 -1.32
CA ALA A 126 3.85 -10.23 -2.67
C ALA A 126 3.68 -8.97 -3.54
N VAL A 127 3.07 -7.91 -2.99
CA VAL A 127 2.90 -6.63 -3.69
C VAL A 127 4.24 -5.99 -4.01
N THR A 128 5.16 -5.90 -3.05
CA THR A 128 6.49 -5.33 -3.26
C THR A 128 7.25 -6.12 -4.33
N ALA A 129 7.26 -7.45 -4.21
CA ALA A 129 7.91 -8.31 -5.19
C ALA A 129 7.33 -8.11 -6.61
N GLY A 130 6.00 -8.03 -6.73
CA GLY A 130 5.33 -7.85 -8.02
C GLY A 130 5.60 -6.49 -8.66
N ILE A 131 5.56 -5.41 -7.88
CA ILE A 131 5.83 -4.05 -8.36
C ILE A 131 7.29 -3.90 -8.80
N ASP A 132 8.23 -4.38 -7.99
CA ASP A 132 9.65 -4.30 -8.31
C ASP A 132 10.02 -5.17 -9.52
N PHE A 133 9.37 -6.33 -9.66
CA PHE A 133 9.52 -7.15 -10.87
C PHE A 133 8.99 -6.43 -12.11
N GLY A 134 7.82 -5.78 -12.02
CA GLY A 134 7.28 -4.95 -13.08
C GLY A 134 8.22 -3.82 -13.48
N ALA A 135 8.79 -3.12 -12.50
CA ALA A 135 9.79 -2.08 -12.74
C ALA A 135 11.04 -2.63 -13.44
N ALA A 136 11.54 -3.77 -12.99
CA ALA A 136 12.69 -4.43 -13.62
C ALA A 136 12.42 -4.83 -15.07
N PHE A 137 11.21 -5.29 -15.38
CA PHE A 137 10.79 -5.62 -16.74
C PHE A 137 10.82 -4.38 -17.65
N PHE A 138 10.28 -3.25 -17.22
CA PHE A 138 10.30 -2.01 -17.98
C PHE A 138 11.71 -1.45 -18.15
N ILE A 139 12.55 -1.50 -17.12
CA ILE A 139 13.95 -1.07 -17.19
C ILE A 139 14.72 -1.94 -18.20
N ASN A 140 14.52 -3.26 -18.17
CA ASN A 140 15.14 -4.17 -19.13
C ASN A 140 14.74 -3.84 -20.58
N PHE A 141 13.45 -3.56 -20.80
CA PHE A 141 12.96 -3.13 -22.10
C PHE A 141 13.57 -1.80 -22.56
N LEU A 142 13.69 -0.82 -21.66
CA LEU A 142 14.31 0.47 -21.95
C LEU A 142 15.79 0.31 -22.32
N PHE A 143 16.55 -0.52 -21.60
CA PHE A 143 17.94 -0.83 -21.93
C PHE A 143 18.08 -1.52 -23.29
N SER A 144 17.14 -2.36 -23.67
CA SER A 144 17.16 -2.98 -25.00
C SER A 144 17.03 -1.96 -26.12
N LEU A 145 16.21 -0.93 -25.93
CA LEU A 145 16.04 0.14 -26.92
C LEU A 145 17.28 1.03 -27.05
N TRP A 146 17.98 1.30 -25.94
CA TRP A 146 19.14 2.20 -25.96
C TRP A 146 20.46 1.51 -26.31
N PHE A 147 20.65 0.28 -25.86
CA PHE A 147 21.93 -0.44 -25.98
C PHE A 147 21.87 -1.65 -26.89
N ASN A 148 20.77 -1.84 -27.62
CA ASN A 148 20.53 -3.00 -28.48
C ASN A 148 20.72 -4.34 -27.72
N PHE A 149 20.27 -4.36 -26.49
CA PHE A 149 20.45 -5.45 -25.56
C PHE A 149 19.38 -6.54 -25.81
N ASN A 150 19.75 -7.79 -25.72
CA ASN A 150 18.81 -8.87 -25.98
C ASN A 150 17.88 -9.10 -24.78
N THR A 151 16.58 -8.77 -24.93
CA THR A 151 15.57 -8.92 -23.87
C THR A 151 15.14 -10.34 -23.60
N THR A 152 15.52 -11.30 -24.47
CA THR A 152 15.09 -12.69 -24.32
C THR A 152 15.84 -13.45 -23.21
N THR A 153 16.91 -12.87 -22.69
CA THR A 153 17.72 -13.50 -21.65
C THR A 153 17.16 -13.15 -20.26
N HIS A 154 16.52 -14.10 -19.62
CA HIS A 154 15.93 -13.95 -18.28
C HIS A 154 16.90 -13.44 -17.21
N TRP A 155 18.19 -13.72 -17.31
CA TRP A 155 19.22 -13.30 -16.36
C TRP A 155 19.34 -11.77 -16.25
N HIS A 156 19.12 -11.04 -17.33
CA HIS A 156 19.18 -9.58 -17.30
C HIS A 156 18.05 -9.00 -16.45
N THR A 157 16.84 -9.52 -16.63
CA THR A 157 15.68 -9.10 -15.82
C THR A 157 15.88 -9.43 -14.34
N ILE A 158 16.42 -10.63 -14.03
CA ILE A 158 16.69 -11.03 -12.65
C ILE A 158 17.76 -10.13 -12.01
N LEU A 159 18.81 -9.79 -12.74
CA LEU A 159 19.87 -8.92 -12.24
C LEU A 159 19.35 -7.50 -11.98
N ILE A 160 18.57 -6.94 -12.92
CA ILE A 160 17.94 -5.63 -12.75
C ILE A 160 16.98 -5.66 -11.55
N TYR A 161 16.18 -6.70 -11.42
CA TYR A 161 15.28 -6.90 -10.29
C TYR A 161 16.03 -6.93 -8.94
N ALA A 162 17.14 -7.67 -8.88
CA ALA A 162 17.98 -7.73 -7.69
C ALA A 162 18.57 -6.35 -7.34
N ILE A 163 19.00 -5.56 -8.34
CA ILE A 163 19.48 -4.19 -8.13
C ILE A 163 18.35 -3.28 -7.62
N VAL A 164 17.16 -3.34 -8.21
CA VAL A 164 16.00 -2.55 -7.77
C VAL A 164 15.66 -2.85 -6.31
N LEU A 165 15.54 -4.14 -5.95
CA LEU A 165 15.31 -4.56 -4.57
C LEU A 165 16.40 -4.07 -3.61
N PHE A 166 17.65 -4.17 -4.00
CA PHE A 166 18.78 -3.71 -3.19
C PHE A 166 18.72 -2.19 -2.96
N VAL A 167 18.46 -1.40 -4.02
CA VAL A 167 18.33 0.05 -3.92
C VAL A 167 17.14 0.42 -3.03
N HIS A 168 15.97 -0.21 -3.21
CA HIS A 168 14.81 0.02 -2.35
C HIS A 168 15.10 -0.36 -0.89
N GLY A 169 15.80 -1.46 -0.65
CA GLY A 169 16.25 -1.85 0.69
C GLY A 169 17.15 -0.79 1.33
N LEU A 170 18.13 -0.26 0.59
CA LEU A 170 18.99 0.82 1.08
C LEU A 170 18.20 2.11 1.35
N MET A 171 17.32 2.50 0.43
CA MET A 171 16.47 3.68 0.60
C MET A 171 15.59 3.57 1.85
N ASN A 172 15.03 2.39 2.08
CA ASN A 172 14.22 2.14 3.27
C ASN A 172 15.05 2.17 4.57
N GLN A 173 16.29 1.64 4.53
CA GLN A 173 17.16 1.61 5.70
C GLN A 173 17.73 3.00 6.05
N PHE A 174 18.09 3.81 5.06
CA PHE A 174 18.79 5.08 5.25
C PHE A 174 17.95 6.32 4.96
N GLY A 175 16.86 6.18 4.22
CA GLY A 175 16.02 7.28 3.77
C GLY A 175 14.97 7.74 4.79
N ILE A 176 14.67 6.94 5.80
CA ILE A 176 13.70 7.26 6.85
C ILE A 176 14.46 7.83 8.06
N ARG A 177 14.69 9.14 8.02
CA ARG A 177 15.15 9.92 9.18
C ARG A 177 14.33 11.18 9.35
#